data_abebb535a91ed75bd1be101aea958218
#
_entry.id   abebb535a91ed75bd1be101aea958218
#
_cell.length_a   1.000
_cell.length_b   1.000
_cell.length_c   1.000
_cell.angle_alpha   90.00
_cell.angle_beta   90.00
_cell.angle_gamma   90.00
#
_symmetry.space_group_name_H-M   'P 1'
#
loop_
_entity.id
_entity.type
_entity.pdbx_description
1 polymer ?
#
loop_
_entity_poly.entity_id
_entity_poly.type
_entity_poly.pdbx_seq_one_letter_code
_entity_poly.pdbx_strand_id
1 'polypeptide(L)'
;MAAPDFYFAINATFRWIQDNWGEEGLRAYWRALGSEHFAGVTRRFQAEGLEGVRAYWQDFFAEEPGAEFTVATEGDRVLLDVAVCPAIRHLREHGREIMPLYCQHCTEVSQAMCEAAGIAVQVEGGGGACRQSFALAEGVRS
;
A
#
# COMPACT_ATOMS: atom_id res chain seq x y z
N MET A 1 11.93 10.22 -1.63
CA MET A 1 10.92 10.78 -2.55
C MET A 1 10.87 9.97 -3.84
N ALA A 2 9.72 9.59 -4.28
CA ALA A 2 9.56 8.89 -5.54
C ALA A 2 9.50 9.90 -6.69
N ALA A 3 10.21 9.61 -7.77
CA ALA A 3 10.02 10.33 -9.02
C ALA A 3 8.71 9.82 -9.65
N PRO A 4 7.79 10.70 -10.05
CA PRO A 4 6.49 10.23 -10.56
C PRO A 4 6.58 9.26 -11.74
N ASP A 5 7.62 9.35 -12.54
CA ASP A 5 7.81 8.45 -13.68
C ASP A 5 8.07 6.99 -13.28
N PHE A 6 8.42 6.73 -12.02
CA PHE A 6 8.50 5.36 -11.54
C PHE A 6 7.15 4.64 -11.59
N TYR A 7 6.04 5.37 -11.55
CA TYR A 7 4.73 4.75 -11.68
C TYR A 7 4.55 4.09 -13.05
N PHE A 8 5.18 4.62 -14.10
CA PHE A 8 5.17 3.97 -15.42
C PHE A 8 5.89 2.62 -15.35
N ALA A 9 7.04 2.58 -14.71
CA ALA A 9 7.83 1.36 -14.55
C ALA A 9 7.09 0.33 -13.68
N ILE A 10 6.47 0.78 -12.60
CA ILE A 10 5.70 -0.09 -11.70
C ILE A 10 4.53 -0.71 -12.45
N ASN A 11 3.76 0.09 -13.18
CA ASN A 11 2.62 -0.38 -13.96
C ASN A 11 3.05 -1.40 -15.02
N ALA A 12 4.13 -1.10 -15.74
CA ALA A 12 4.68 -1.99 -16.76
C ALA A 12 5.22 -3.30 -16.14
N THR A 13 5.85 -3.22 -14.98
CA THR A 13 6.37 -4.39 -14.28
C THR A 13 5.23 -5.32 -13.85
N PHE A 14 4.16 -4.77 -13.29
CA PHE A 14 3.00 -5.58 -12.90
C PHE A 14 2.37 -6.28 -14.10
N ARG A 15 2.23 -5.56 -15.21
CA ARG A 15 1.68 -6.14 -16.44
C ARG A 15 2.57 -7.26 -16.95
N TRP A 16 3.88 -7.04 -16.96
CA TRP A 16 4.83 -8.05 -17.42
C TRP A 16 4.80 -9.32 -16.56
N ILE A 17 4.72 -9.16 -15.24
CA ILE A 17 4.63 -10.32 -14.33
C ILE A 17 3.33 -11.08 -14.58
N GLN A 18 2.22 -10.37 -14.72
CA GLN A 18 0.94 -11.03 -15.00
C GLN A 18 0.97 -11.77 -16.34
N ASP A 19 1.53 -11.17 -17.37
CA ASP A 19 1.62 -11.78 -18.70
C ASP A 19 2.45 -13.05 -18.71
N ASN A 20 3.47 -13.14 -17.86
CA ASN A 20 4.39 -14.29 -17.83
C ASN A 20 4.06 -15.33 -16.77
N TRP A 21 3.46 -14.95 -15.64
CA TRP A 21 3.19 -15.86 -14.52
C TRP A 21 1.76 -15.80 -14.01
N GLY A 22 0.88 -15.06 -14.68
CA GLY A 22 -0.53 -14.98 -14.31
C GLY A 22 -0.80 -14.18 -13.06
N GLU A 23 -2.06 -14.13 -12.65
CA GLU A 23 -2.48 -13.40 -11.47
C GLU A 23 -1.86 -13.97 -10.19
N GLU A 24 -1.75 -15.29 -10.07
CA GLU A 24 -1.12 -15.93 -8.91
C GLU A 24 0.34 -15.52 -8.74
N GLY A 25 1.08 -15.46 -9.85
CA GLY A 25 2.47 -15.00 -9.84
C GLY A 25 2.59 -13.54 -9.43
N LEU A 26 1.68 -12.70 -9.91
CA LEU A 26 1.65 -11.29 -9.55
C LEU A 26 1.34 -11.10 -8.06
N ARG A 27 0.35 -11.82 -7.52
CA ARG A 27 0.02 -11.75 -6.10
C ARG A 27 1.17 -12.24 -5.23
N ALA A 28 1.85 -13.31 -5.64
CA ALA A 28 3.02 -13.81 -4.93
C ALA A 28 4.16 -12.77 -4.91
N TYR A 29 4.37 -12.07 -6.01
CA TYR A 29 5.33 -10.98 -6.08
C TYR A 29 4.99 -9.86 -5.09
N TRP A 30 3.73 -9.43 -5.05
CA TRP A 30 3.30 -8.39 -4.12
C TRP A 30 3.47 -8.80 -2.66
N ARG A 31 3.12 -10.05 -2.32
CA ARG A 31 3.32 -10.55 -0.95
C ARG A 31 4.79 -10.59 -0.57
N ALA A 32 5.67 -10.98 -1.52
CA ALA A 32 7.11 -10.97 -1.30
C ALA A 32 7.64 -9.54 -1.10
N LEU A 33 7.13 -8.57 -1.85
CA LEU A 33 7.47 -7.16 -1.62
C LEU A 33 7.15 -6.77 -0.17
N GLY A 34 5.96 -7.09 0.31
CA GLY A 34 5.54 -6.75 1.66
C GLY A 34 6.36 -7.43 2.74
N SER A 35 6.62 -8.74 2.61
CA SER A 35 7.27 -9.51 3.65
C SER A 35 8.81 -9.45 3.61
N GLU A 36 9.39 -9.22 2.44
CA GLU A 36 10.85 -9.25 2.26
C GLU A 36 11.44 -7.86 2.05
N HIS A 37 10.98 -7.16 1.02
CA HIS A 37 11.51 -5.83 0.71
C HIS A 37 11.19 -4.82 1.82
N PHE A 38 9.98 -4.86 2.34
CA PHE A 38 9.54 -3.96 3.40
C PHE A 38 9.71 -4.53 4.81
N ALA A 39 10.58 -5.52 4.99
CA ALA A 39 10.82 -6.13 6.31
C ALA A 39 11.23 -5.10 7.37
N GLY A 40 11.97 -4.06 6.97
CA GLY A 40 12.35 -2.96 7.86
C GLY A 40 11.16 -2.17 8.39
N VAL A 41 10.17 -1.95 7.53
CA VAL A 41 8.91 -1.29 7.92
C VAL A 41 8.13 -2.17 8.89
N THR A 42 8.08 -3.47 8.62
CA THR A 42 7.43 -4.44 9.51
C THR A 42 8.06 -4.41 10.90
N ARG A 43 9.37 -4.37 10.99
CA ARG A 43 10.07 -4.27 12.28
C ARG A 43 9.71 -2.98 13.03
N ARG A 44 9.55 -1.88 12.32
CA ARG A 44 9.08 -0.63 12.91
C ARG A 44 7.66 -0.78 13.47
N PHE A 45 6.77 -1.43 12.72
CA PHE A 45 5.41 -1.67 13.19
C PHE A 45 5.38 -2.59 14.42
N GLN A 46 6.26 -3.59 14.47
CA GLN A 46 6.41 -4.46 15.64
C GLN A 46 6.85 -3.66 16.88
N ALA A 47 7.77 -2.72 16.71
CA ALA A 47 8.33 -1.93 17.80
C ALA A 47 7.37 -0.81 18.26
N GLU A 48 6.70 -0.15 17.33
CA GLU A 48 5.93 1.08 17.59
C GLU A 48 4.41 0.87 17.55
N GLY A 49 3.95 -0.27 17.07
CA GLY A 49 2.52 -0.56 16.96
C GLY A 49 1.80 0.34 15.96
N LEU A 50 0.55 0.65 16.27
CA LEU A 50 -0.28 1.47 15.37
C LEU A 50 0.25 2.89 15.19
N GLU A 51 0.94 3.44 16.18
CA GLU A 51 1.57 4.75 16.01
C GLU A 51 2.66 4.73 14.94
N GLY A 52 3.41 3.63 14.85
CA GLY A 52 4.37 3.42 13.78
C GLY A 52 3.71 3.37 12.41
N VAL A 53 2.55 2.72 12.31
CA VAL A 53 1.76 2.68 11.08
C VAL A 53 1.33 4.08 10.67
N ARG A 54 0.78 4.84 11.62
CA ARG A 54 0.32 6.22 11.37
C ARG A 54 1.48 7.08 10.85
N ALA A 55 2.59 7.07 11.55
CA ALA A 55 3.75 7.88 11.19
C ALA A 55 4.33 7.49 9.84
N TYR A 56 4.42 6.19 9.56
CA TYR A 56 4.95 5.70 8.30
C TYR A 56 4.13 6.19 7.10
N TRP A 57 2.81 6.02 7.15
CA TRP A 57 1.96 6.42 6.02
C TRP A 57 1.86 7.93 5.87
N GLN A 58 1.89 8.67 6.99
CA GLN A 58 1.95 10.13 6.95
C GLN A 58 3.20 10.58 6.19
N ASP A 59 4.35 10.04 6.52
CA ASP A 59 5.62 10.41 5.89
C ASP A 59 5.66 9.98 4.43
N PHE A 60 5.19 8.76 4.16
CA PHE A 60 5.19 8.21 2.80
C PHE A 60 4.39 9.09 1.84
N PHE A 61 3.13 9.35 2.15
CA PHE A 61 2.28 10.12 1.25
C PHE A 61 2.63 11.60 1.22
N ALA A 62 3.21 12.14 2.28
CA ALA A 62 3.65 13.54 2.28
C ALA A 62 4.75 13.80 1.25
N GLU A 63 5.54 12.78 0.92
CA GLU A 63 6.60 12.88 -0.08
C GLU A 63 6.16 12.58 -1.50
N GLU A 64 4.95 12.05 -1.68
CA GLU A 64 4.47 11.67 -3.01
C GLU A 64 3.82 12.86 -3.72
N PRO A 65 4.36 13.28 -4.89
CA PRO A 65 3.80 14.42 -5.62
C PRO A 65 2.36 14.16 -6.05
N GLY A 66 1.48 15.09 -5.77
CA GLY A 66 0.08 15.03 -6.20
C GLY A 66 -0.83 14.17 -5.34
N ALA A 67 -0.33 13.60 -4.24
CA ALA A 67 -1.16 12.85 -3.31
C ALA A 67 -2.06 13.80 -2.51
N GLU A 68 -3.35 13.42 -2.38
CA GLU A 68 -4.26 14.08 -1.44
C GLU A 68 -4.76 13.00 -0.50
N PHE A 69 -4.44 13.14 0.78
CA PHE A 69 -4.65 12.08 1.74
C PHE A 69 -4.79 12.63 3.16
N THR A 70 -5.35 11.79 4.05
CA THR A 70 -5.31 12.03 5.49
C THR A 70 -4.95 10.72 6.19
N VAL A 71 -4.19 10.83 7.28
CA VAL A 71 -3.90 9.70 8.17
C VAL A 71 -4.30 10.13 9.57
N ALA A 72 -5.14 9.34 10.22
CA ALA A 72 -5.64 9.66 11.55
C ALA A 72 -5.79 8.41 12.40
N THR A 73 -5.58 8.57 13.70
CA THR A 73 -5.92 7.54 14.67
C THR A 73 -7.35 7.78 15.16
N GLU A 74 -8.19 6.76 15.05
CA GLU A 74 -9.57 6.81 15.54
C GLU A 74 -9.81 5.59 16.43
N GLY A 75 -9.86 5.82 17.74
CA GLY A 75 -10.01 4.74 18.72
C GLY A 75 -8.81 3.79 18.67
N ASP A 76 -9.07 2.54 18.37
CA ASP A 76 -8.06 1.47 18.33
C ASP A 76 -7.59 1.14 16.90
N ARG A 77 -7.76 2.07 15.96
CA ARG A 77 -7.34 1.86 14.57
C ARG A 77 -6.71 3.11 13.98
N VAL A 78 -5.95 2.91 12.92
CA VAL A 78 -5.43 3.97 12.07
C VAL A 78 -6.19 3.94 10.76
N LEU A 79 -6.64 5.10 10.31
CA LEU A 79 -7.32 5.25 9.03
C LEU A 79 -6.46 6.08 8.08
N LEU A 80 -6.21 5.51 6.91
CA LEU A 80 -5.54 6.19 5.81
C LEU A 80 -6.58 6.41 4.71
N ASP A 81 -6.97 7.65 4.50
CA ASP A 81 -7.87 8.05 3.41
C ASP A 81 -7.04 8.66 2.30
N VAL A 82 -7.03 8.03 1.14
CA VAL A 82 -6.37 8.54 -0.05
C VAL A 82 -7.45 9.08 -0.98
N ALA A 83 -7.62 10.39 -0.99
CA ALA A 83 -8.60 11.05 -1.84
C ALA A 83 -8.12 11.11 -3.29
N VAL A 84 -6.81 11.31 -3.50
CA VAL A 84 -6.20 11.27 -4.83
C VAL A 84 -4.93 10.43 -4.74
N CYS A 85 -4.96 9.26 -5.36
CA CYS A 85 -3.80 8.38 -5.45
C CYS A 85 -2.80 8.98 -6.45
N PRO A 86 -1.57 9.26 -6.02
CA PRO A 86 -0.59 9.91 -6.91
C PRO A 86 -0.23 9.02 -8.10
N ALA A 87 -0.18 7.71 -7.91
CA ALA A 87 0.15 6.77 -8.99
C ALA A 87 -0.93 6.74 -10.07
N ILE A 88 -2.18 6.57 -9.68
CA ILE A 88 -3.30 6.50 -10.62
C ILE A 88 -3.47 7.82 -11.34
N ARG A 89 -3.37 8.93 -10.61
CA ARG A 89 -3.45 10.27 -11.21
C ARG A 89 -2.37 10.49 -12.27
N HIS A 90 -1.12 10.17 -11.94
CA HIS A 90 0.01 10.36 -12.85
C HIS A 90 -0.15 9.52 -14.11
N LEU A 91 -0.55 8.25 -13.97
CA LEU A 91 -0.78 7.37 -15.11
C LEU A 91 -1.90 7.91 -16.02
N ARG A 92 -3.00 8.36 -15.44
CA ARG A 92 -4.13 8.92 -16.19
C ARG A 92 -3.76 10.22 -16.92
N GLU A 93 -3.07 11.11 -16.24
CA GLU A 93 -2.66 12.40 -16.82
C GLU A 93 -1.72 12.22 -18.03
N HIS A 94 -0.98 11.12 -18.08
CA HIS A 94 -0.07 10.82 -19.18
C HIS A 94 -0.64 9.82 -20.18
N GLY A 95 -1.95 9.54 -20.12
CA GLY A 95 -2.63 8.65 -21.04
C GLY A 95 -2.16 7.20 -21.01
N ARG A 96 -1.61 6.74 -19.87
CA ARG A 96 -1.14 5.37 -19.73
C ARG A 96 -2.29 4.44 -19.34
N GLU A 97 -2.34 3.29 -19.99
CA GLU A 97 -3.29 2.26 -19.60
C GLU A 97 -2.87 1.64 -18.28
N ILE A 98 -3.75 1.70 -17.28
CA ILE A 98 -3.49 1.13 -15.96
C ILE A 98 -3.84 -0.34 -16.02
N MET A 99 -2.90 -1.21 -15.64
CA MET A 99 -3.16 -2.65 -15.65
C MET A 99 -4.28 -2.97 -14.66
N PRO A 100 -5.18 -3.91 -15.01
CA PRO A 100 -6.46 -4.07 -14.29
C PRO A 100 -6.35 -4.35 -12.80
N LEU A 101 -5.29 -5.02 -12.36
CA LEU A 101 -5.11 -5.40 -10.96
C LEU A 101 -4.26 -4.40 -10.16
N TYR A 102 -3.89 -3.27 -10.77
CA TYR A 102 -2.94 -2.31 -10.15
C TYR A 102 -3.28 -1.98 -8.70
N CYS A 103 -4.53 -1.61 -8.43
CA CYS A 103 -4.92 -1.17 -7.08
C CYS A 103 -4.93 -2.31 -6.05
N GLN A 104 -4.92 -3.56 -6.49
CA GLN A 104 -4.89 -4.70 -5.56
C GLN A 104 -3.51 -4.90 -4.94
N HIS A 105 -2.46 -4.27 -5.50
CA HIS A 105 -1.13 -4.37 -4.89
C HIS A 105 -1.11 -3.73 -3.50
N CYS A 106 -1.85 -2.66 -3.29
CA CYS A 106 -1.91 -2.01 -1.97
C CYS A 106 -2.44 -2.98 -0.92
N THR A 107 -3.46 -3.77 -1.24
CA THR A 107 -4.01 -4.78 -0.33
C THR A 107 -2.97 -5.86 -0.03
N GLU A 108 -2.42 -6.47 -1.06
CA GLU A 108 -1.49 -7.59 -0.88
C GLU A 108 -0.19 -7.18 -0.19
N VAL A 109 0.38 -6.04 -0.59
CA VAL A 109 1.62 -5.54 0.00
C VAL A 109 1.38 -5.12 1.46
N SER A 110 0.33 -4.35 1.72
CA SER A 110 0.04 -3.87 3.08
C SER A 110 -0.26 -5.02 4.03
N GLN A 111 -1.04 -6.01 3.59
CA GLN A 111 -1.34 -7.18 4.41
C GLN A 111 -0.06 -7.96 4.74
N ALA A 112 0.81 -8.17 3.76
CA ALA A 112 2.07 -8.88 3.99
C ALA A 112 3.01 -8.10 4.92
N MET A 113 3.07 -6.77 4.78
CA MET A 113 3.85 -5.92 5.69
C MET A 113 3.36 -6.01 7.12
N CYS A 114 2.06 -6.06 7.31
CA CYS A 114 1.44 -5.98 8.65
C CYS A 114 1.27 -7.33 9.33
N GLU A 115 1.26 -8.42 8.58
CA GLU A 115 0.97 -9.76 9.10
C GLU A 115 1.90 -10.16 10.25
N ALA A 116 3.22 -10.03 10.04
CA ALA A 116 4.19 -10.38 11.08
C ALA A 116 4.22 -9.41 12.25
N ALA A 117 3.61 -8.25 12.10
CA ALA A 117 3.48 -7.27 13.19
C ALA A 117 2.16 -7.44 13.97
N GLY A 118 1.34 -8.40 13.59
CA GLY A 118 0.05 -8.64 14.25
C GLY A 118 -0.98 -7.55 13.98
N ILE A 119 -0.91 -6.92 12.82
CA ILE A 119 -1.81 -5.84 12.42
C ILE A 119 -2.68 -6.33 11.26
N ALA A 120 -4.00 -6.19 11.43
CA ALA A 120 -4.97 -6.51 10.39
C ALA A 120 -5.22 -5.28 9.52
N VAL A 121 -5.27 -5.49 8.21
CA VAL A 121 -5.47 -4.42 7.23
C VAL A 121 -6.71 -4.70 6.39
N GLN A 122 -7.54 -3.68 6.21
CA GLN A 122 -8.65 -3.72 5.28
C GLN A 122 -8.50 -2.56 4.31
N VAL A 123 -8.72 -2.83 3.03
CA VAL A 123 -8.62 -1.82 1.96
C VAL A 123 -9.94 -1.77 1.22
N GLU A 124 -10.50 -0.57 1.09
CA GLU A 124 -11.74 -0.31 0.37
C GLU A 124 -11.49 0.73 -0.71
N GLY A 125 -12.19 0.59 -1.83
CA GLY A 125 -12.05 1.53 -2.94
C GLY A 125 -11.01 1.06 -3.96
N GLY A 126 -10.51 2.00 -4.72
CA GLY A 126 -9.55 1.78 -5.80
C GLY A 126 -9.81 2.74 -6.95
N GLY A 127 -9.01 2.62 -8.01
CA GLY A 127 -9.20 3.46 -9.18
C GLY A 127 -8.88 4.94 -8.97
N GLY A 128 -8.12 5.26 -7.93
CA GLY A 128 -7.68 6.63 -7.66
C GLY A 128 -8.05 7.17 -6.31
N ALA A 129 -8.96 6.50 -5.60
CA ALA A 129 -9.35 6.88 -4.23
C ALA A 129 -9.62 5.61 -3.42
N CYS A 130 -9.03 5.53 -2.23
CA CYS A 130 -9.21 4.35 -1.38
C CYS A 130 -9.10 4.71 0.09
N ARG A 131 -9.52 3.78 0.94
CA ARG A 131 -9.36 3.86 2.39
C ARG A 131 -8.70 2.59 2.88
N GLN A 132 -7.68 2.73 3.71
CA GLN A 132 -7.04 1.62 4.39
C GLN A 132 -7.24 1.77 5.89
N SER A 133 -7.61 0.68 6.54
CA SER A 133 -7.84 0.63 7.98
C SER A 133 -6.89 -0.39 8.59
N PHE A 134 -6.21 0.02 9.66
CA PHE A 134 -5.20 -0.79 10.35
C PHE A 134 -5.61 -0.93 11.82
N ALA A 135 -5.68 -2.16 12.30
CA ALA A 135 -6.01 -2.45 13.70
C ALA A 135 -5.20 -3.65 14.16
N LEU A 136 -4.99 -3.77 15.48
CA LEU A 136 -4.35 -4.97 16.00
C LEU A 136 -5.20 -6.19 15.67
N ALA A 137 -4.56 -7.25 15.19
CA ALA A 137 -5.24 -8.49 14.88
C ALA A 137 -5.83 -9.10 16.15
N GLU A 138 -6.95 -9.80 16.00
CA GLU A 138 -7.58 -10.47 17.12
C GLU A 138 -6.61 -11.47 17.77
N GLY A 139 -6.52 -11.44 19.09
CA GLY A 139 -5.61 -12.29 19.86
C GLY A 139 -4.24 -11.67 20.12
N VAL A 140 -3.91 -10.52 19.52
CA VAL A 140 -2.64 -9.82 19.74
C VAL A 140 -2.76 -8.79 20.84
N ARG A 141 -3.96 -8.34 21.15
CA ARG A 141 -4.20 -7.38 22.23
C ARG A 141 -3.93 -7.99 23.58
N SER A 142 -3.20 -7.26 24.39
CA SER A 142 -2.93 -7.66 25.76
C SER A 142 -3.68 -6.77 26.75
#